data_c15ddb7db898c5f9610c8d15a7f77afb
#
_entry.id   c15ddb7db898c5f9610c8d15a7f77afb
#
_cell.length_a   1.000
_cell.length_b   1.000
_cell.length_c   1.000
_cell.angle_alpha   90.00
_cell.angle_beta   90.00
_cell.angle_gamma   90.00
#
_symmetry.space_group_name_H-M   'P 1'
#
loop_
_entity.id
_entity.type
_entity.pdbx_description
1 polymer ?
#
loop_
_entity_poly.entity_id
_entity_poly.type
_entity_poly.pdbx_seq_one_letter_code
_entity_poly.pdbx_strand_id
1 'polypeptide(L)'
;MSVLAHVFEAAGIASIVLSSVREMAVKVAPPRALHCEFPLGRPLGRPGDPEFQHDVLARAFALLDAPVGPVLVDHPVTIESDAAQVSCTLPPRFDPTLSAAVDEAKGIRRAYDRVATRRGVSSVGRVIDADGVPAAVASLVAIAAGADWRTVQLPGGNTTALCHDIRSYYEEAALDLVIGGLPGPRALEDWFFERTETGRVMLASRNAIRDSGAKSAVWFYMAPATRSL
;
A
#
# COMPACT_ATOMS: atom_id res chain seq x y z
N MET A 1 3.83 8.99 13.75
CA MET A 1 3.08 10.03 14.49
C MET A 1 3.03 9.73 15.99
N SER A 2 2.62 8.53 16.43
CA SER A 2 2.51 8.20 17.88
C SER A 2 3.80 8.41 18.69
N VAL A 3 4.97 8.16 18.11
CA VAL A 3 6.27 8.42 18.76
C VAL A 3 6.53 9.92 18.95
N LEU A 4 6.13 10.76 17.97
CA LEU A 4 6.29 12.22 18.08
C LEU A 4 5.44 12.81 19.21
N ALA A 5 4.30 12.21 19.54
CA ALA A 5 3.47 12.65 20.65
C ALA A 5 4.24 12.59 21.98
N HIS A 6 5.04 11.55 22.21
CA HIS A 6 5.91 11.48 23.40
C HIS A 6 6.96 12.59 23.42
N VAL A 7 7.53 12.93 22.26
CA VAL A 7 8.53 14.00 22.16
C VAL A 7 7.90 15.35 22.47
N PHE A 8 6.70 15.64 21.95
CA PHE A 8 5.99 16.89 22.22
C PHE A 8 5.59 17.01 23.69
N GLU A 9 5.05 15.95 24.30
CA GLU A 9 4.70 15.95 25.71
C GLU A 9 5.94 16.13 26.61
N ALA A 10 7.06 15.51 26.27
CA ALA A 10 8.33 15.72 26.99
C ALA A 10 8.84 17.16 26.86
N ALA A 11 8.46 17.88 25.80
CA ALA A 11 8.74 19.28 25.59
C ALA A 11 7.66 20.23 26.21
N GLY A 12 6.68 19.68 26.95
CA GLY A 12 5.61 20.46 27.57
C GLY A 12 4.48 20.86 26.61
N ILE A 13 4.39 20.24 25.44
CA ILE A 13 3.36 20.50 24.43
C ILE A 13 2.33 19.38 24.48
N ALA A 14 1.10 19.68 24.86
CA ALA A 14 0.00 18.71 24.84
C ALA A 14 -0.28 18.23 23.41
N SER A 15 -0.43 16.92 23.26
CA SER A 15 -0.63 16.30 21.93
C SER A 15 -1.75 15.26 21.94
N ILE A 16 -2.37 15.09 20.77
CA ILE A 16 -3.37 14.04 20.52
C ILE A 16 -3.00 13.36 19.21
N VAL A 17 -3.13 12.04 19.19
CA VAL A 17 -2.93 11.23 18.00
C VAL A 17 -4.27 10.74 17.48
N LEU A 18 -4.60 11.04 16.22
CA LEU A 18 -5.62 10.32 15.47
C LEU A 18 -4.97 9.08 14.85
N SER A 19 -5.42 7.89 15.25
CA SER A 19 -4.84 6.62 14.80
C SER A 19 -5.85 5.80 14.03
N SER A 20 -5.51 5.38 12.82
CA SER A 20 -6.30 4.40 12.05
C SER A 20 -5.84 2.95 12.26
N VAL A 21 -4.77 2.73 13.03
CA VAL A 21 -4.23 1.38 13.32
C VAL A 21 -4.17 1.20 14.83
N ARG A 22 -5.15 0.49 15.38
CA ARG A 22 -5.33 0.31 16.83
C ARG A 22 -4.15 -0.36 17.50
N GLU A 23 -3.62 -1.42 16.89
CA GLU A 23 -2.49 -2.19 17.43
C GLU A 23 -1.23 -1.34 17.58
N MET A 24 -1.02 -0.40 16.65
CA MET A 24 0.10 0.53 16.75
C MET A 24 -0.10 1.55 17.86
N ALA A 25 -1.33 2.03 18.07
CA ALA A 25 -1.65 2.92 19.17
C ALA A 25 -1.47 2.20 20.53
N VAL A 26 -1.91 0.95 20.64
CA VAL A 26 -1.70 0.12 21.84
C VAL A 26 -0.20 -0.10 22.10
N LYS A 27 0.56 -0.49 21.06
CA LYS A 27 1.98 -0.82 21.20
C LYS A 27 2.85 0.38 21.55
N VAL A 28 2.58 1.54 20.95
CA VAL A 28 3.37 2.78 21.18
C VAL A 28 2.86 3.55 22.40
N ALA A 29 1.60 3.32 22.80
CA ALA A 29 0.95 3.94 23.94
C ALA A 29 1.14 5.46 24.01
N PRO A 30 0.75 6.23 22.96
CA PRO A 30 0.90 7.67 22.97
C PRO A 30 0.14 8.30 24.16
N PRO A 31 0.53 9.49 24.65
CA PRO A 31 -0.10 10.11 25.80
C PRO A 31 -1.61 10.24 25.67
N ARG A 32 -2.12 10.62 24.50
CA ARG A 32 -3.55 10.65 24.16
C ARG A 32 -3.76 10.20 22.73
N ALA A 33 -4.68 9.26 22.50
CA ALA A 33 -5.05 8.82 21.17
C ALA A 33 -6.56 8.61 21.03
N LEU A 34 -7.09 9.09 19.91
CA LEU A 34 -8.40 8.67 19.41
C LEU A 34 -8.15 7.69 18.26
N HIS A 35 -8.56 6.45 18.44
CA HIS A 35 -8.56 5.48 17.36
C HIS A 35 -9.82 5.66 16.52
N CYS A 36 -9.61 5.84 15.24
CA CYS A 36 -10.67 6.00 14.25
C CYS A 36 -10.53 4.90 13.20
N GLU A 37 -11.44 3.97 13.18
CA GLU A 37 -11.48 2.90 12.17
C GLU A 37 -12.04 3.47 10.85
N PHE A 38 -11.20 4.33 10.24
CA PHE A 38 -11.49 5.01 8.99
C PHE A 38 -10.49 4.59 7.91
N PRO A 39 -10.87 4.71 6.62
CA PRO A 39 -9.96 4.43 5.51
C PRO A 39 -8.68 5.26 5.59
N LEU A 40 -7.55 4.64 5.25
CA LEU A 40 -6.26 5.34 5.18
C LEU A 40 -6.34 6.54 4.24
N GLY A 41 -5.75 7.66 4.65
CA GLY A 41 -5.83 8.93 3.94
C GLY A 41 -7.06 9.78 4.27
N ARG A 42 -7.97 9.29 5.12
CA ARG A 42 -9.16 10.01 5.58
C ARG A 42 -9.19 10.11 7.12
N PRO A 43 -8.26 10.80 7.76
CA PRO A 43 -8.13 10.82 9.23
C PRO A 43 -9.36 11.40 9.94
N LEU A 44 -10.15 12.23 9.25
CA LEU A 44 -11.41 12.78 9.75
C LEU A 44 -12.65 12.07 9.16
N GLY A 45 -12.45 10.91 8.52
CA GLY A 45 -13.51 10.03 8.07
C GLY A 45 -14.18 10.43 6.76
N ARG A 46 -15.26 11.22 6.80
CA ARG A 46 -16.09 11.53 5.62
C ARG A 46 -15.67 12.83 4.95
N PRO A 47 -15.10 12.81 3.73
CA PRO A 47 -14.79 14.02 2.99
C PRO A 47 -16.08 14.80 2.66
N GLY A 48 -16.04 16.14 2.87
CA GLY A 48 -17.20 17.00 2.59
C GLY A 48 -18.34 16.94 3.61
N ASP A 49 -18.15 16.21 4.72
CA ASP A 49 -19.11 16.12 5.84
C ASP A 49 -18.53 16.90 7.05
N PRO A 50 -18.77 18.22 7.13
CA PRO A 50 -18.18 19.04 8.19
C PRO A 50 -18.74 18.68 9.58
N GLU A 51 -19.98 18.23 9.70
CA GLU A 51 -20.58 17.84 10.97
C GLU A 51 -19.85 16.62 11.55
N PHE A 52 -19.67 15.59 10.72
CA PHE A 52 -18.93 14.41 11.13
C PHE A 52 -17.46 14.72 11.49
N GLN A 53 -16.80 15.55 10.67
CA GLN A 53 -15.39 15.94 10.90
C GLN A 53 -15.23 16.74 12.20
N HIS A 54 -16.19 17.63 12.52
CA HIS A 54 -16.21 18.36 13.78
C HIS A 54 -16.44 17.42 14.98
N ASP A 55 -17.31 16.40 14.88
CA ASP A 55 -17.48 15.40 15.94
C ASP A 55 -16.15 14.66 16.22
N VAL A 56 -15.44 14.23 15.16
CA VAL A 56 -14.13 13.59 15.33
C VAL A 56 -13.12 14.50 16.05
N LEU A 57 -13.05 15.77 15.65
CA LEU A 57 -12.15 16.74 16.27
C LEU A 57 -12.56 17.06 17.70
N ALA A 58 -13.86 17.24 17.98
CA ALA A 58 -14.34 17.50 19.32
C ALA A 58 -14.01 16.36 20.29
N ARG A 59 -14.20 15.10 19.86
CA ARG A 59 -13.82 13.92 20.64
C ARG A 59 -12.30 13.84 20.86
N ALA A 60 -11.51 14.17 19.84
CA ALA A 60 -10.06 14.20 19.97
C ALA A 60 -9.65 15.25 20.99
N PHE A 61 -10.14 16.49 20.85
CA PHE A 61 -9.78 17.57 21.77
C PHE A 61 -10.25 17.34 23.20
N ALA A 62 -11.38 16.67 23.42
CA ALA A 62 -11.83 16.29 24.75
C ALA A 62 -10.82 15.40 25.51
N LEU A 63 -9.92 14.71 24.80
CA LEU A 63 -8.86 13.93 25.44
C LEU A 63 -7.78 14.80 26.09
N LEU A 64 -7.69 16.11 25.76
CA LEU A 64 -6.78 17.03 26.43
C LEU A 64 -7.11 17.22 27.91
N ASP A 65 -8.37 17.02 28.29
CA ASP A 65 -8.81 17.11 29.69
C ASP A 65 -8.38 15.90 30.53
N ALA A 66 -7.85 14.86 29.91
CA ALA A 66 -7.36 13.70 30.63
C ALA A 66 -6.10 14.05 31.43
N PRO A 67 -6.12 13.95 32.79
CA PRO A 67 -5.03 14.41 33.63
C PRO A 67 -3.80 13.50 33.56
N VAL A 68 -3.95 12.26 33.16
CA VAL A 68 -2.88 11.24 33.12
C VAL A 68 -3.05 10.39 31.86
N GLY A 69 -1.94 10.11 31.18
CA GLY A 69 -1.87 9.18 30.05
C GLY A 69 -1.14 7.87 30.41
N PRO A 70 -1.08 6.89 29.50
CA PRO A 70 -1.64 6.92 28.17
C PRO A 70 -3.16 6.72 28.14
N VAL A 71 -3.86 7.44 27.27
CA VAL A 71 -5.31 7.31 27.04
C VAL A 71 -5.53 6.91 25.57
N LEU A 72 -6.27 5.83 25.37
CA LEU A 72 -6.72 5.39 24.05
C LEU A 72 -8.24 5.21 24.07
N VAL A 73 -8.94 5.99 23.27
CA VAL A 73 -10.39 5.93 23.11
C VAL A 73 -10.71 5.55 21.67
N ASP A 74 -11.71 4.71 21.48
CA ASP A 74 -12.19 4.34 20.16
C ASP A 74 -13.32 5.28 19.72
N HIS A 75 -13.27 5.78 18.48
CA HIS A 75 -14.39 6.53 17.90
C HIS A 75 -15.57 5.56 17.69
N PRO A 76 -16.82 5.95 18.00
CA PRO A 76 -17.96 5.03 17.99
C PRO A 76 -18.40 4.59 16.59
N VAL A 77 -17.97 5.31 15.55
CA VAL A 77 -18.34 5.01 14.16
C VAL A 77 -17.16 4.41 13.44
N THR A 78 -17.37 3.24 12.83
CA THR A 78 -16.49 2.64 11.83
C THR A 78 -16.93 3.11 10.46
N ILE A 79 -15.99 3.56 9.64
CA ILE A 79 -16.25 3.84 8.23
C ILE A 79 -15.56 2.75 7.43
N GLU A 80 -16.36 1.86 6.88
CA GLU A 80 -15.85 0.90 5.92
C GLU A 80 -15.31 1.65 4.69
N SER A 81 -14.22 1.15 4.15
CA SER A 81 -13.74 1.65 2.86
C SER A 81 -14.88 1.48 1.85
N ASP A 82 -15.26 2.56 1.15
CA ASP A 82 -16.11 2.49 -0.05
C ASP A 82 -15.37 1.76 -1.19
N ALA A 83 -14.75 0.66 -0.88
CA ALA A 83 -14.12 -0.22 -1.81
C ALA A 83 -15.22 -0.96 -2.60
N ALA A 84 -15.93 -0.23 -3.43
CA ALA A 84 -16.55 -0.85 -4.59
C ALA A 84 -15.44 -1.69 -5.24
N GLN A 85 -15.70 -2.97 -5.44
CA GLN A 85 -14.75 -3.86 -6.10
C GLN A 85 -14.29 -3.17 -7.38
N VAL A 86 -12.99 -2.91 -7.48
CA VAL A 86 -12.44 -2.26 -8.66
C VAL A 86 -12.59 -3.22 -9.83
N SER A 87 -13.43 -2.88 -10.76
CA SER A 87 -13.52 -3.57 -12.04
C SER A 87 -12.50 -2.95 -12.99
N CYS A 88 -11.26 -3.43 -12.93
CA CYS A 88 -10.25 -3.14 -13.94
C CYS A 88 -10.13 -4.35 -14.86
N THR A 89 -10.50 -4.17 -16.11
CA THR A 89 -10.34 -5.22 -17.12
C THR A 89 -8.92 -5.19 -17.65
N LEU A 90 -8.16 -6.21 -17.31
CA LEU A 90 -6.83 -6.42 -17.88
C LEU A 90 -6.92 -6.75 -19.37
N PRO A 91 -5.95 -6.31 -20.18
CA PRO A 91 -5.87 -6.71 -21.57
C PRO A 91 -5.79 -8.25 -21.70
N PRO A 92 -6.36 -8.83 -22.75
CA PRO A 92 -6.18 -10.25 -23.00
C PRO A 92 -4.71 -10.58 -23.27
N ARG A 93 -4.30 -11.78 -22.94
CA ARG A 93 -2.97 -12.27 -23.23
C ARG A 93 -2.68 -12.24 -24.73
N PHE A 94 -1.55 -11.69 -25.13
CA PHE A 94 -1.21 -11.51 -26.55
C PHE A 94 0.05 -12.28 -26.98
N ASP A 95 0.96 -12.62 -26.08
CA ASP A 95 2.17 -13.40 -26.35
C ASP A 95 2.25 -14.65 -25.45
N PRO A 96 1.81 -15.82 -25.96
CA PRO A 96 1.84 -17.05 -25.19
C PRO A 96 3.23 -17.59 -24.90
N THR A 97 4.27 -17.06 -25.54
CA THR A 97 5.68 -17.47 -25.31
C THR A 97 6.26 -16.88 -24.04
N LEU A 98 5.67 -15.78 -23.56
CA LEU A 98 6.04 -15.14 -22.30
C LEU A 98 5.31 -15.78 -21.11
N SER A 99 5.85 -15.63 -19.89
CA SER A 99 5.05 -15.91 -18.70
C SER A 99 3.82 -14.98 -18.64
N ALA A 100 2.75 -15.45 -18.03
CA ALA A 100 1.51 -14.65 -17.94
C ALA A 100 1.75 -13.28 -17.29
N ALA A 101 2.56 -13.21 -16.23
CA ALA A 101 2.88 -11.96 -15.55
C ALA A 101 3.68 -10.99 -16.42
N VAL A 102 4.65 -11.48 -17.21
CA VAL A 102 5.44 -10.63 -18.11
C VAL A 102 4.60 -10.11 -19.26
N ASP A 103 3.76 -10.95 -19.83
CA ASP A 103 2.82 -10.57 -20.90
C ASP A 103 1.81 -9.52 -20.40
N GLU A 104 1.26 -9.72 -19.20
CA GLU A 104 0.37 -8.79 -18.52
C GLU A 104 1.04 -7.42 -18.31
N ALA A 105 2.28 -7.41 -17.77
CA ALA A 105 3.03 -6.17 -17.56
C ALA A 105 3.27 -5.39 -18.87
N LYS A 106 3.54 -6.08 -19.97
CA LYS A 106 3.63 -5.46 -21.29
C LYS A 106 2.27 -4.96 -21.81
N GLY A 107 1.21 -5.72 -21.56
CA GLY A 107 -0.14 -5.42 -22.03
C GLY A 107 -0.72 -4.11 -21.46
N ILE A 108 -0.43 -3.82 -20.19
CA ILE A 108 -0.95 -2.61 -19.52
C ILE A 108 -0.12 -1.34 -19.79
N ARG A 109 1.00 -1.44 -20.50
CA ARG A 109 1.91 -0.33 -20.76
C ARG A 109 1.21 0.91 -21.29
N ARG A 110 0.33 0.77 -22.25
CA ARG A 110 -0.39 1.92 -22.83
C ARG A 110 -1.32 2.61 -21.83
N ALA A 111 -1.93 1.86 -20.92
CA ALA A 111 -2.76 2.44 -19.87
C ALA A 111 -1.91 3.27 -18.91
N TYR A 112 -0.76 2.74 -18.48
CA TYR A 112 0.20 3.49 -17.67
C TYR A 112 0.66 4.79 -18.37
N ASP A 113 1.09 4.71 -19.62
CA ASP A 113 1.59 5.88 -20.38
C ASP A 113 0.53 6.99 -20.47
N ARG A 114 -0.75 6.64 -20.68
CA ARG A 114 -1.84 7.62 -20.70
C ARG A 114 -2.02 8.32 -19.35
N VAL A 115 -1.92 7.57 -18.25
CA VAL A 115 -2.03 8.17 -16.91
C VAL A 115 -0.82 9.03 -16.59
N ALA A 116 0.39 8.54 -16.82
CA ALA A 116 1.61 9.28 -16.58
C ALA A 116 1.64 10.60 -17.36
N THR A 117 1.23 10.56 -18.63
CA THR A 117 1.11 11.77 -19.46
C THR A 117 0.06 12.73 -18.93
N ARG A 118 -1.12 12.24 -18.55
CA ARG A 118 -2.22 13.08 -18.04
C ARG A 118 -1.88 13.73 -16.69
N ARG A 119 -1.15 13.02 -15.82
CA ARG A 119 -0.79 13.50 -14.48
C ARG A 119 0.49 14.32 -14.45
N GLY A 120 1.39 14.14 -15.44
CA GLY A 120 2.72 14.77 -15.48
C GLY A 120 3.69 14.27 -14.40
N VAL A 121 3.28 13.30 -13.58
CA VAL A 121 4.08 12.68 -12.50
C VAL A 121 3.77 11.21 -12.42
N SER A 122 4.78 10.42 -11.99
CA SER A 122 4.63 8.99 -11.70
C SER A 122 5.35 8.65 -10.41
N SER A 123 4.85 7.63 -9.72
CA SER A 123 5.49 7.03 -8.55
C SER A 123 6.49 5.93 -8.92
N VAL A 124 6.55 5.55 -10.18
CA VAL A 124 7.56 4.63 -10.76
C VAL A 124 8.88 5.40 -10.94
N GLY A 125 9.98 4.78 -10.65
CA GLY A 125 11.30 5.38 -10.87
C GLY A 125 12.21 5.43 -9.65
N ARG A 126 11.96 4.62 -8.62
CA ARG A 126 12.87 4.48 -7.47
C ARG A 126 14.14 3.73 -7.87
N VAL A 127 13.99 2.63 -8.59
CA VAL A 127 15.08 1.76 -9.05
C VAL A 127 14.94 1.30 -10.51
N ILE A 128 13.73 1.35 -11.07
CA ILE A 128 13.43 1.07 -12.47
C ILE A 128 12.44 2.08 -13.02
N ASP A 129 12.52 2.35 -14.31
CA ASP A 129 11.48 3.05 -15.06
C ASP A 129 10.41 2.08 -15.59
N ALA A 130 9.41 2.60 -16.27
CA ALA A 130 8.33 1.80 -16.84
C ALA A 130 8.81 0.79 -17.90
N ASP A 131 9.91 1.07 -18.60
CA ASP A 131 10.49 0.15 -19.59
C ASP A 131 11.15 -1.04 -18.91
N GLY A 132 11.69 -0.87 -17.73
CA GLY A 132 12.31 -1.90 -16.91
C GLY A 132 11.32 -2.87 -16.24
N VAL A 133 10.02 -2.49 -16.11
CA VAL A 133 9.03 -3.31 -15.38
C VAL A 133 8.89 -4.74 -15.90
N PRO A 134 8.78 -5.01 -17.24
CA PRO A 134 8.66 -6.39 -17.71
C PRO A 134 9.87 -7.26 -17.38
N ALA A 135 11.09 -6.70 -17.42
CA ALA A 135 12.32 -7.42 -17.05
C ALA A 135 12.37 -7.69 -15.53
N ALA A 136 11.94 -6.74 -14.72
CA ALA A 136 11.83 -6.90 -13.27
C ALA A 136 10.81 -7.99 -12.90
N VAL A 137 9.67 -8.03 -13.57
CA VAL A 137 8.66 -9.09 -13.40
C VAL A 137 9.22 -10.45 -13.81
N ALA A 138 10.00 -10.54 -14.91
CA ALA A 138 10.65 -11.78 -15.31
C ALA A 138 11.63 -12.30 -14.25
N SER A 139 12.37 -11.41 -13.57
CA SER A 139 13.23 -11.78 -12.44
C SER A 139 12.42 -12.35 -11.27
N LEU A 140 11.28 -11.75 -10.94
CA LEU A 140 10.39 -12.29 -9.90
C LEU A 140 9.79 -13.64 -10.31
N VAL A 141 9.42 -13.83 -11.59
CA VAL A 141 8.94 -15.12 -12.12
C VAL A 141 9.99 -16.20 -11.91
N ALA A 142 11.27 -15.93 -12.22
CA ALA A 142 12.35 -16.89 -12.03
C ALA A 142 12.50 -17.28 -10.55
N ILE A 143 12.45 -16.32 -9.63
CA ILE A 143 12.52 -16.59 -8.18
C ILE A 143 11.31 -17.42 -7.72
N ALA A 144 10.12 -17.06 -8.16
CA ALA A 144 8.88 -17.80 -7.83
C ALA A 144 8.93 -19.25 -8.36
N ALA A 145 9.63 -19.48 -9.48
CA ALA A 145 9.86 -20.80 -10.06
C ALA A 145 11.02 -21.58 -9.38
N GLY A 146 11.65 -21.03 -8.33
CA GLY A 146 12.68 -21.72 -7.55
C GLY A 146 14.12 -21.32 -7.86
N ALA A 147 14.37 -20.32 -8.70
CA ALA A 147 15.72 -19.79 -8.87
C ALA A 147 16.22 -19.15 -7.56
N ASP A 148 17.51 -19.35 -7.24
CA ASP A 148 18.10 -18.68 -6.08
C ASP A 148 18.11 -17.16 -6.29
N TRP A 149 17.35 -16.46 -5.49
CA TRP A 149 17.21 -15.00 -5.56
C TRP A 149 18.55 -14.24 -5.48
N ARG A 150 19.58 -14.86 -4.90
CA ARG A 150 20.93 -14.28 -4.80
C ARG A 150 21.65 -14.25 -6.14
N THR A 151 21.28 -15.16 -7.04
CA THR A 151 21.88 -15.28 -8.38
C THR A 151 21.07 -14.57 -9.45
N VAL A 152 19.77 -14.31 -9.17
CA VAL A 152 18.92 -13.55 -10.06
C VAL A 152 19.28 -12.06 -9.97
N GLN A 153 19.61 -11.45 -11.11
CA GLN A 153 19.84 -10.01 -11.15
C GLN A 153 18.53 -9.26 -10.95
N LEU A 154 18.35 -8.73 -9.73
CA LEU A 154 17.25 -7.84 -9.43
C LEU A 154 17.65 -6.40 -9.78
N PRO A 155 16.94 -5.73 -10.71
CA PRO A 155 17.21 -4.33 -11.02
C PRO A 155 17.24 -3.46 -9.75
N GLY A 156 18.26 -2.61 -9.63
CA GLY A 156 18.45 -1.73 -8.47
C GLY A 156 18.89 -2.41 -7.17
N GLY A 157 18.99 -3.74 -7.10
CA GLY A 157 19.49 -4.48 -5.92
C GLY A 157 18.66 -4.34 -4.65
N ASN A 158 17.47 -3.75 -4.71
CA ASN A 158 16.59 -3.49 -3.58
C ASN A 158 15.18 -4.02 -3.86
N THR A 159 14.86 -5.17 -3.26
CA THR A 159 13.56 -5.84 -3.45
C THR A 159 12.37 -4.98 -3.09
N THR A 160 12.44 -4.21 -2.01
CA THR A 160 11.36 -3.32 -1.58
C THR A 160 11.09 -2.21 -2.59
N ALA A 161 12.14 -1.52 -3.05
CA ALA A 161 12.01 -0.44 -4.03
C ALA A 161 11.54 -0.98 -5.39
N LEU A 162 12.03 -2.15 -5.80
CA LEU A 162 11.61 -2.83 -7.02
C LEU A 162 10.12 -3.19 -6.99
N CYS A 163 9.66 -3.83 -5.91
CA CYS A 163 8.26 -4.18 -5.74
C CYS A 163 7.36 -2.95 -5.66
N HIS A 164 7.86 -1.85 -5.07
CA HIS A 164 7.14 -0.59 -5.08
C HIS A 164 6.96 -0.05 -6.50
N ASP A 165 8.02 -0.02 -7.32
CA ASP A 165 7.92 0.48 -8.70
C ASP A 165 6.96 -0.38 -9.55
N ILE A 166 7.05 -1.72 -9.43
CA ILE A 166 6.13 -2.63 -10.12
C ILE A 166 4.68 -2.35 -9.67
N ARG A 167 4.42 -2.24 -8.38
CA ARG A 167 3.09 -1.97 -7.85
C ARG A 167 2.55 -0.62 -8.32
N SER A 168 3.37 0.44 -8.23
CA SER A 168 3.00 1.77 -8.69
C SER A 168 2.64 1.79 -10.18
N TYR A 169 3.40 1.05 -11.00
CA TYR A 169 3.11 0.90 -12.42
C TYR A 169 1.71 0.31 -12.67
N TYR A 170 1.36 -0.75 -11.94
CA TYR A 170 0.04 -1.38 -12.03
C TYR A 170 -1.09 -0.50 -11.48
N GLU A 171 -0.88 0.10 -10.31
CA GLU A 171 -1.86 0.99 -9.68
C GLU A 171 -2.13 2.23 -10.53
N GLU A 172 -1.10 2.80 -11.17
CA GLU A 172 -1.27 3.91 -12.10
C GLU A 172 -1.97 3.47 -13.39
N ALA A 173 -1.60 2.33 -13.97
CA ALA A 173 -2.32 1.79 -15.14
C ALA A 173 -3.80 1.50 -14.82
N ALA A 174 -4.10 1.02 -13.62
CA ALA A 174 -5.46 0.75 -13.19
C ALA A 174 -6.36 1.99 -13.19
N LEU A 175 -5.81 3.19 -12.95
CA LEU A 175 -6.57 4.45 -13.03
C LEU A 175 -7.11 4.78 -14.44
N ASP A 176 -6.58 4.12 -15.47
CA ASP A 176 -7.07 4.24 -16.84
C ASP A 176 -8.00 3.06 -17.23
N LEU A 177 -7.78 1.92 -16.60
CA LEU A 177 -8.52 0.68 -16.88
C LEU A 177 -9.81 0.57 -16.06
N VAL A 178 -9.96 1.37 -15.02
CA VAL A 178 -11.11 1.31 -14.11
C VAL A 178 -12.39 1.80 -14.79
N ILE A 179 -13.48 1.10 -14.52
CA ILE A 179 -14.83 1.46 -14.95
C ILE A 179 -15.63 1.88 -13.70
N GLY A 180 -16.24 3.06 -13.73
CA GLY A 180 -17.21 3.47 -12.72
C GLY A 180 -16.72 4.41 -11.62
N GLY A 181 -15.52 4.98 -11.70
CA GLY A 181 -15.02 6.00 -10.76
C GLY A 181 -13.62 5.72 -10.23
N LEU A 182 -13.02 6.70 -9.56
CA LEU A 182 -11.67 6.56 -9.01
C LEU A 182 -11.69 5.58 -7.83
N PRO A 183 -10.91 4.50 -7.89
CA PRO A 183 -10.83 3.52 -6.82
C PRO A 183 -10.08 4.08 -5.61
N GLY A 184 -10.46 3.62 -4.42
CA GLY A 184 -9.67 3.87 -3.22
C GLY A 184 -8.34 3.10 -3.24
N PRO A 185 -7.33 3.53 -2.46
CA PRO A 185 -6.00 2.89 -2.44
C PRO A 185 -6.05 1.41 -2.07
N ARG A 186 -6.92 1.01 -1.14
CA ARG A 186 -7.08 -0.40 -0.74
C ARG A 186 -7.68 -1.25 -1.85
N ALA A 187 -8.64 -0.71 -2.61
CA ALA A 187 -9.25 -1.42 -3.72
C ALA A 187 -8.25 -1.68 -4.86
N LEU A 188 -7.32 -0.75 -5.10
CA LEU A 188 -6.21 -0.95 -6.04
C LEU A 188 -5.22 -2.01 -5.55
N GLU A 189 -4.90 -2.00 -4.25
CA GLU A 189 -4.04 -3.02 -3.65
C GLU A 189 -4.69 -4.41 -3.73
N ASP A 190 -5.99 -4.52 -3.39
CA ASP A 190 -6.75 -5.77 -3.50
C ASP A 190 -6.75 -6.27 -4.94
N TRP A 191 -7.07 -5.38 -5.90
CA TRP A 191 -7.03 -5.72 -7.32
C TRP A 191 -5.66 -6.22 -7.76
N PHE A 192 -4.57 -5.53 -7.38
CA PHE A 192 -3.22 -5.93 -7.76
C PHE A 192 -2.87 -7.33 -7.26
N PHE A 193 -3.06 -7.62 -5.97
CA PHE A 193 -2.66 -8.90 -5.40
C PHE A 193 -3.62 -10.05 -5.72
N GLU A 194 -4.90 -9.79 -5.93
CA GLU A 194 -5.91 -10.83 -6.12
C GLU A 194 -6.26 -11.10 -7.58
N ARG A 195 -6.11 -10.09 -8.45
CA ARG A 195 -6.59 -10.15 -9.83
C ARG A 195 -5.48 -10.13 -10.87
N THR A 196 -4.25 -9.78 -10.53
CA THR A 196 -3.14 -9.77 -11.50
C THR A 196 -2.21 -10.95 -11.33
N GLU A 197 -1.64 -11.42 -12.44
CA GLU A 197 -0.62 -12.47 -12.42
C GLU A 197 0.68 -11.95 -11.77
N THR A 198 1.02 -10.70 -12.00
CA THR A 198 2.20 -10.06 -11.40
C THR A 198 2.08 -9.96 -9.87
N GLY A 199 0.90 -9.64 -9.33
CA GLY A 199 0.66 -9.64 -7.90
C GLY A 199 0.88 -11.01 -7.26
N ARG A 200 0.34 -12.07 -7.89
CA ARG A 200 0.56 -13.46 -7.44
C ARG A 200 2.05 -13.86 -7.48
N VAL A 201 2.75 -13.52 -8.56
CA VAL A 201 4.19 -13.78 -8.71
C VAL A 201 4.98 -13.04 -7.65
N MET A 202 4.63 -11.80 -7.34
CA MET A 202 5.30 -11.03 -6.28
C MET A 202 5.15 -11.70 -4.91
N LEU A 203 3.97 -12.19 -4.56
CA LEU A 203 3.75 -12.95 -3.32
C LEU A 203 4.52 -14.26 -3.30
N ALA A 204 4.51 -15.01 -4.39
CA ALA A 204 5.27 -16.26 -4.52
C ALA A 204 6.77 -16.03 -4.36
N SER A 205 7.32 -14.99 -5.01
CA SER A 205 8.72 -14.61 -4.90
C SER A 205 9.09 -14.20 -3.48
N ARG A 206 8.25 -13.41 -2.81
CA ARG A 206 8.43 -13.04 -1.40
C ARG A 206 8.52 -14.28 -0.52
N ASN A 207 7.61 -15.23 -0.71
CA ASN A 207 7.59 -16.47 0.08
C ASN A 207 8.86 -17.30 -0.20
N ALA A 208 9.26 -17.46 -1.46
CA ALA A 208 10.48 -18.19 -1.84
C ALA A 208 11.74 -17.55 -1.18
N ILE A 209 11.84 -16.23 -1.19
CA ILE A 209 12.96 -15.52 -0.53
C ILE A 209 12.91 -15.73 1.00
N ARG A 210 11.74 -15.60 1.62
CA ARG A 210 11.56 -15.85 3.07
C ARG A 210 11.99 -17.27 3.43
N ASP A 211 11.50 -18.25 2.70
CA ASP A 211 11.67 -19.67 3.00
C ASP A 211 13.12 -20.15 2.72
N SER A 212 13.89 -19.37 1.93
CA SER A 212 15.34 -19.55 1.77
C SER A 212 16.17 -19.11 2.98
N GLY A 213 15.53 -18.62 4.06
CA GLY A 213 16.21 -18.12 5.25
C GLY A 213 16.82 -16.72 5.09
N ALA A 214 16.38 -15.94 4.09
CA ALA A 214 16.82 -14.55 3.92
C ALA A 214 16.42 -13.66 5.10
N LYS A 215 17.24 -12.64 5.40
CA LYS A 215 16.91 -11.62 6.43
C LYS A 215 15.59 -10.93 6.08
N SER A 216 14.78 -10.62 7.10
CA SER A 216 13.47 -9.98 6.92
C SER A 216 13.51 -8.68 6.12
N ALA A 217 14.57 -7.90 6.21
CA ALA A 217 14.76 -6.69 5.42
C ALA A 217 14.71 -6.92 3.89
N VAL A 218 14.94 -8.15 3.42
CA VAL A 218 14.94 -8.47 1.99
C VAL A 218 13.52 -8.73 1.48
N TRP A 219 12.66 -9.37 2.27
CA TRP A 219 11.37 -9.86 1.80
C TRP A 219 10.15 -9.20 2.47
N PHE A 220 10.28 -8.68 3.69
CA PHE A 220 9.14 -8.25 4.50
C PHE A 220 8.32 -7.13 3.84
N TYR A 221 9.01 -6.17 3.21
CA TYR A 221 8.36 -5.02 2.57
C TYR A 221 8.07 -5.20 1.08
N MET A 222 8.26 -6.40 0.52
CA MET A 222 7.88 -6.67 -0.87
C MET A 222 6.37 -6.63 -1.09
N ALA A 223 5.60 -6.98 -0.05
CA ALA A 223 4.14 -6.90 -0.05
C ALA A 223 3.63 -6.61 1.37
N PRO A 224 2.38 -6.12 1.54
CA PRO A 224 1.77 -5.96 2.85
C PRO A 224 1.77 -7.26 3.66
N ALA A 225 2.00 -7.17 4.98
CA ALA A 225 2.09 -8.33 5.86
C ALA A 225 0.79 -9.16 5.91
N THR A 226 -0.34 -8.50 5.66
CA THR A 226 -1.67 -9.13 5.62
C THR A 226 -1.92 -9.97 4.36
N ARG A 227 -1.04 -9.86 3.33
CA ARG A 227 -1.17 -10.61 2.09
C ARG A 227 -0.42 -11.92 2.18
N SER A 228 -1.14 -13.01 1.97
CA SER A 228 -0.62 -14.37 1.83
C SER A 228 -1.14 -14.99 0.54
N LEU A 229 -0.41 -15.97 0.00
CA LEU A 229 -0.94 -16.86 -1.03
C LEU A 229 -1.85 -17.87 -0.39
#